data_e30cc41b58ee2bde39ed4786dff04ffc
#
_entry.id   e30cc41b58ee2bde39ed4786dff04ffc
#
_cell.length_a   1.000
_cell.length_b   1.000
_cell.length_c   1.000
_cell.angle_alpha   90.00
_cell.angle_beta   90.00
_cell.angle_gamma   90.00
#
_symmetry.space_group_name_H-M   'P 1'
#
loop_
_entity.id
_entity.type
_entity.pdbx_description
1 polymer ?
#
loop_
_entity_poly.entity_id
_entity_poly.type
_entity_poly.pdbx_seq_one_letter_code
_entity_poly.pdbx_strand_id
1 'polypeptide(L)'
;MEQEKNKNVVLTPQQQEIEILQIKSQTEFDLTPVGQQVKQFEAIQRMAMMYAMSNFVPQSYKYDKNGQPFDPKVVLANCTIALEMATRMQANPLMVMQNLYIVYGQPAFNSKFLIACIN
;
A
#
# COMPACT_ATOMS: atom_id res chain seq x y z
N MET A 1 35.39 -12.22 4.07
CA MET A 1 36.34 -11.12 4.16
C MET A 1 36.17 -10.08 3.05
N GLU A 2 36.13 -10.51 1.81
CA GLU A 2 35.94 -9.59 0.71
C GLU A 2 34.59 -8.89 0.74
N GLN A 3 33.55 -9.57 1.22
CA GLN A 3 32.23 -9.00 1.35
C GLN A 3 32.17 -7.87 2.38
N GLU A 4 32.96 -8.00 3.45
CA GLU A 4 33.05 -6.96 4.45
C GLU A 4 33.76 -5.72 3.91
N LYS A 5 34.77 -5.92 3.06
CA LYS A 5 35.46 -4.82 2.39
C LYS A 5 34.52 -4.04 1.49
N ASN A 6 33.54 -4.72 0.84
CA ASN A 6 32.58 -4.05 -0.03
C ASN A 6 31.62 -3.15 0.74
N LYS A 7 31.34 -3.45 1.99
CA LYS A 7 30.50 -2.60 2.82
C LYS A 7 31.15 -1.29 3.19
N ASN A 8 32.48 -1.25 3.16
CA ASN A 8 33.26 -0.09 3.56
C ASN A 8 33.94 0.58 2.36
N VAL A 9 33.42 0.37 1.17
CA VAL A 9 33.98 1.00 -0.02
C VAL A 9 33.80 2.51 0.07
N VAL A 10 34.91 3.23 -0.05
CA VAL A 10 34.89 4.69 -0.05
C VAL A 10 34.61 5.14 -1.50
N LEU A 11 33.59 5.97 -1.65
CA LEU A 11 33.23 6.52 -2.94
C LEU A 11 34.24 7.58 -3.37
N THR A 12 34.48 7.69 -4.68
CA THR A 12 35.29 8.79 -5.21
C THR A 12 34.53 10.11 -4.97
N PRO A 13 35.23 11.26 -4.94
CA PRO A 13 34.55 12.55 -4.80
C PRO A 13 33.48 12.79 -5.84
N GLN A 14 33.66 12.33 -7.08
CA GLN A 14 32.69 12.45 -8.13
C GLN A 14 31.44 11.62 -7.85
N GLN A 15 31.61 10.40 -7.35
CA GLN A 15 30.51 9.54 -6.97
C GLN A 15 29.72 10.14 -5.80
N GLN A 16 30.42 10.73 -4.84
CA GLN A 16 29.79 11.40 -3.71
C GLN A 16 28.94 12.58 -4.17
N GLU A 17 29.42 13.39 -5.10
CA GLU A 17 28.67 14.50 -5.66
C GLU A 17 27.40 14.02 -6.37
N ILE A 18 27.51 12.96 -7.17
CA ILE A 18 26.37 12.38 -7.87
C ILE A 18 25.33 11.89 -6.88
N GLU A 19 25.73 11.19 -5.82
CA GLU A 19 24.81 10.71 -4.80
C GLU A 19 24.12 11.86 -4.07
N ILE A 20 24.87 12.92 -3.72
CA ILE A 20 24.29 14.09 -3.08
C ILE A 20 23.26 14.76 -3.97
N LEU A 21 23.55 14.89 -5.26
CA LEU A 21 22.61 15.47 -6.21
C LEU A 21 21.35 14.62 -6.37
N GLN A 22 21.51 13.30 -6.39
CA GLN A 22 20.37 12.37 -6.46
C GLN A 22 19.50 12.47 -5.22
N ILE A 23 20.13 12.55 -4.04
CA ILE A 23 19.40 12.70 -2.77
C ILE A 23 18.64 14.03 -2.75
N LYS A 24 19.26 15.12 -3.19
CA LYS A 24 18.60 16.43 -3.25
C LYS A 24 17.42 16.42 -4.21
N SER A 25 17.60 15.84 -5.41
CA SER A 25 16.50 15.72 -6.38
C SER A 25 15.35 14.91 -5.83
N GLN A 26 15.65 13.80 -5.16
CA GLN A 26 14.61 12.96 -4.56
C GLN A 26 13.90 13.69 -3.44
N THR A 27 14.64 14.42 -2.59
CA THR A 27 14.06 15.18 -1.50
C THR A 27 13.16 16.30 -2.02
N GLU A 28 13.58 17.00 -3.06
CA GLU A 28 12.78 18.05 -3.69
C GLU A 28 11.49 17.47 -4.28
N PHE A 29 11.59 16.33 -4.97
CA PHE A 29 10.42 15.64 -5.49
C PHE A 29 9.47 15.21 -4.37
N ASP A 30 10.03 14.65 -3.28
CA ASP A 30 9.25 14.18 -2.14
C ASP A 30 8.48 15.29 -1.46
N LEU A 31 8.97 16.53 -1.53
CA LEU A 31 8.30 17.69 -0.95
C LEU A 31 7.18 18.23 -1.84
N THR A 32 7.11 17.82 -3.12
CA THR A 32 6.02 18.22 -4.00
C THR A 32 4.74 17.48 -3.63
N PRO A 33 3.56 18.03 -3.94
CA PRO A 33 2.30 17.32 -3.70
C PRO A 33 2.25 15.96 -4.39
N VAL A 34 2.78 15.85 -5.61
CA VAL A 34 2.81 14.58 -6.34
C VAL A 34 3.76 13.59 -5.64
N GLY A 35 4.92 14.05 -5.19
CA GLY A 35 5.86 13.23 -4.46
C GLY A 35 5.27 12.66 -3.18
N GLN A 36 4.52 13.47 -2.43
CA GLN A 36 3.84 13.01 -1.22
C GLN A 36 2.77 11.98 -1.52
N GLN A 37 2.04 12.14 -2.61
CA GLN A 37 1.04 11.17 -3.05
C GLN A 37 1.68 9.83 -3.43
N VAL A 38 2.82 9.87 -4.10
CA VAL A 38 3.57 8.66 -4.46
C VAL A 38 4.04 7.92 -3.21
N LYS A 39 4.60 8.64 -2.22
CA LYS A 39 5.03 8.04 -0.96
C LYS A 39 3.86 7.41 -0.20
N GLN A 40 2.73 8.10 -0.17
CA GLN A 40 1.53 7.59 0.48
C GLN A 40 1.04 6.32 -0.20
N PHE A 41 1.05 6.28 -1.52
CA PHE A 41 0.66 5.10 -2.29
C PHE A 41 1.60 3.93 -2.04
N GLU A 42 2.91 4.17 -2.00
CA GLU A 42 3.89 3.14 -1.68
C GLU A 42 3.66 2.55 -0.30
N ALA A 43 3.36 3.40 0.69
CA ALA A 43 3.06 2.95 2.05
C ALA A 43 1.79 2.09 2.06
N ILE A 44 0.77 2.49 1.32
CA ILE A 44 -0.48 1.72 1.19
C ILE A 44 -0.20 0.36 0.55
N GLN A 45 0.62 0.31 -0.48
CA GLN A 45 0.98 -0.96 -1.12
C GLN A 45 1.68 -1.91 -0.17
N ARG A 46 2.60 -1.42 0.66
CA ARG A 46 3.29 -2.24 1.66
C ARG A 46 2.31 -2.80 2.68
N MET A 47 1.39 -1.97 3.16
CA MET A 47 0.35 -2.42 4.08
C MET A 47 -0.57 -3.43 3.42
N ALA A 48 -0.94 -3.21 2.16
CA ALA A 48 -1.79 -4.12 1.42
C ALA A 48 -1.14 -5.50 1.26
N MET A 49 0.16 -5.55 1.03
CA MET A 49 0.89 -6.81 0.96
C MET A 49 0.82 -7.56 2.29
N MET A 50 1.00 -6.86 3.40
CA MET A 50 0.89 -7.47 4.73
C MET A 50 -0.50 -8.02 4.97
N TYR A 51 -1.54 -7.24 4.67
CA TYR A 51 -2.91 -7.68 4.87
C TYR A 51 -3.28 -8.84 3.95
N ALA A 52 -2.82 -8.82 2.70
CA ALA A 52 -3.09 -9.89 1.75
C ALA A 52 -2.54 -11.25 2.23
N MET A 53 -1.45 -11.22 2.99
CA MET A 53 -0.84 -12.42 3.56
C MET A 53 -1.42 -12.80 4.91
N SER A 54 -2.25 -11.96 5.52
CA SER A 54 -2.80 -12.21 6.85
C SER A 54 -4.15 -12.93 6.77
N ASN A 55 -4.58 -13.48 7.91
CA ASN A 55 -5.89 -14.11 8.02
C ASN A 55 -7.00 -13.13 8.42
N PHE A 56 -6.66 -11.86 8.62
CA PHE A 56 -7.64 -10.85 9.01
C PHE A 56 -8.47 -10.31 7.84
N VAL A 57 -8.02 -10.56 6.61
CA VAL A 57 -8.70 -10.08 5.42
C VAL A 57 -9.93 -10.95 5.15
N PRO A 58 -11.10 -10.34 4.87
CA PRO A 58 -12.32 -11.10 4.57
C PRO A 58 -12.12 -12.05 3.39
N GLN A 59 -12.83 -13.16 3.42
CA GLN A 59 -12.72 -14.18 2.37
C GLN A 59 -13.13 -13.66 0.99
N SER A 60 -14.04 -12.69 0.95
CA SER A 60 -14.46 -12.08 -0.32
C SER A 60 -13.31 -11.40 -1.07
N TYR A 61 -12.24 -11.06 -0.37
CA TYR A 61 -11.05 -10.48 -0.98
C TYR A 61 -10.12 -11.53 -1.58
N LYS A 62 -10.21 -12.76 -1.08
CA LYS A 62 -9.28 -13.85 -1.42
C LYS A 62 -9.91 -14.91 -2.33
N TYR A 63 -11.22 -15.10 -2.27
CA TYR A 63 -11.93 -16.15 -2.99
C TYR A 63 -13.10 -15.57 -3.76
N ASP A 64 -13.40 -16.20 -4.90
CA ASP A 64 -14.56 -15.82 -5.69
C ASP A 64 -15.84 -16.45 -5.12
N LYS A 65 -16.97 -16.28 -5.83
CA LYS A 65 -18.27 -16.81 -5.40
C LYS A 65 -18.28 -18.34 -5.33
N ASN A 66 -17.43 -19.00 -6.11
CA ASN A 66 -17.38 -20.46 -6.20
C ASN A 66 -16.35 -21.05 -5.24
N GLY A 67 -15.73 -20.22 -4.41
CA GLY A 67 -14.70 -20.65 -3.46
C GLY A 67 -13.34 -20.86 -4.10
N GLN A 68 -13.15 -20.45 -5.34
CA GLN A 68 -11.86 -20.54 -6.01
C GLN A 68 -10.97 -19.38 -5.57
N PRO A 69 -9.70 -19.65 -5.25
CA PRO A 69 -8.80 -18.59 -4.82
C PRO A 69 -8.49 -17.63 -5.97
N PHE A 70 -8.47 -16.34 -5.64
CA PHE A 70 -8.02 -15.32 -6.58
C PHE A 70 -6.51 -15.40 -6.78
N ASP A 71 -6.04 -14.92 -7.94
CA ASP A 71 -4.63 -14.68 -8.15
C ASP A 71 -4.12 -13.74 -7.06
N PRO A 72 -2.90 -13.98 -6.53
CA PRO A 72 -2.32 -13.07 -5.50
C PRO A 72 -2.34 -11.60 -5.89
N LYS A 73 -2.22 -11.28 -7.17
CA LYS A 73 -2.30 -9.90 -7.65
C LYS A 73 -3.68 -9.30 -7.45
N VAL A 74 -4.74 -10.10 -7.62
CA VAL A 74 -6.11 -9.65 -7.39
C VAL A 74 -6.35 -9.42 -5.91
N VAL A 75 -5.88 -10.30 -5.05
CA VAL A 75 -5.98 -10.13 -3.61
C VAL A 75 -5.28 -8.85 -3.17
N LEU A 76 -4.08 -8.60 -3.68
CA LEU A 76 -3.33 -7.39 -3.39
C LEU A 76 -4.09 -6.15 -3.86
N ALA A 77 -4.68 -6.19 -5.05
CA ALA A 77 -5.45 -5.07 -5.57
C ALA A 77 -6.68 -4.78 -4.71
N ASN A 78 -7.39 -5.82 -4.26
CA ASN A 78 -8.55 -5.66 -3.38
C ASN A 78 -8.15 -5.02 -2.05
N CYS A 79 -7.06 -5.46 -1.47
CA CYS A 79 -6.54 -4.88 -0.22
C CYS A 79 -6.11 -3.42 -0.43
N THR A 80 -5.50 -3.11 -1.55
CA THR A 80 -5.07 -1.75 -1.88
C THR A 80 -6.27 -0.81 -1.98
N ILE A 81 -7.33 -1.25 -2.65
CA ILE A 81 -8.57 -0.45 -2.76
C ILE A 81 -9.14 -0.15 -1.37
N ALA A 82 -9.22 -1.16 -0.52
CA ALA A 82 -9.77 -1.00 0.83
C ALA A 82 -8.92 -0.03 1.66
N LEU A 83 -7.60 -0.13 1.58
CA LEU A 83 -6.69 0.75 2.31
C LEU A 83 -6.75 2.18 1.80
N GLU A 84 -6.86 2.38 0.49
CA GLU A 84 -7.04 3.71 -0.07
C GLU A 84 -8.32 4.36 0.42
N MET A 85 -9.42 3.61 0.43
CA MET A 85 -10.68 4.12 0.94
C MET A 85 -10.60 4.44 2.42
N ALA A 86 -9.94 3.59 3.22
CA ALA A 86 -9.75 3.84 4.64
C ALA A 86 -8.95 5.14 4.86
N THR A 87 -7.91 5.36 4.06
CA THR A 87 -7.10 6.56 4.15
C THR A 87 -7.92 7.81 3.83
N ARG A 88 -8.73 7.76 2.78
CA ARG A 88 -9.60 8.89 2.40
C ARG A 88 -10.66 9.18 3.43
N MET A 89 -11.20 8.15 4.08
CA MET A 89 -12.21 8.26 5.10
C MET A 89 -11.64 8.56 6.48
N GLN A 90 -10.31 8.50 6.62
CA GLN A 90 -9.63 8.60 7.91
C GLN A 90 -10.15 7.57 8.91
N ALA A 91 -10.44 6.37 8.41
CA ALA A 91 -11.01 5.28 9.19
C ALA A 91 -9.96 4.19 9.42
N ASN A 92 -10.22 3.31 10.38
CA ASN A 92 -9.35 2.16 10.65
C ASN A 92 -9.41 1.18 9.47
N PRO A 93 -8.25 0.78 8.91
CA PRO A 93 -8.23 -0.11 7.75
C PRO A 93 -8.96 -1.44 7.96
N LEU A 94 -8.80 -2.07 9.12
CA LEU A 94 -9.46 -3.35 9.38
C LEU A 94 -10.98 -3.19 9.44
N MET A 95 -11.45 -2.09 10.03
CA MET A 95 -12.89 -1.80 10.09
C MET A 95 -13.46 -1.60 8.69
N VAL A 96 -12.73 -0.88 7.84
CA VAL A 96 -13.15 -0.68 6.45
C VAL A 96 -13.18 -2.00 5.71
N MET A 97 -12.16 -2.83 5.85
CA MET A 97 -12.10 -4.13 5.17
C MET A 97 -13.25 -5.05 5.57
N GLN A 98 -13.64 -5.02 6.85
CA GLN A 98 -14.74 -5.85 7.33
C GLN A 98 -16.10 -5.41 6.79
N ASN A 99 -16.24 -4.15 6.40
CA ASN A 99 -17.50 -3.58 5.94
C ASN A 99 -17.51 -3.26 4.45
N LEU A 100 -16.39 -3.41 3.77
CA LEU A 100 -16.26 -3.15 2.33
C LEU A 100 -16.32 -4.47 1.57
N TYR A 101 -17.30 -4.60 0.68
CA TYR A 101 -17.42 -5.76 -0.19
C TYR A 101 -16.86 -5.41 -1.57
N ILE A 102 -16.13 -6.35 -2.16
CA ILE A 102 -15.65 -6.21 -3.53
C ILE A 102 -16.56 -7.07 -4.41
N VAL A 103 -17.39 -6.41 -5.21
CA VAL A 103 -18.35 -7.08 -6.11
C VAL A 103 -17.95 -6.75 -7.54
N TYR A 104 -17.56 -7.77 -8.30
CA TYR A 104 -17.12 -7.61 -9.69
C TYR A 104 -16.06 -6.54 -9.88
N GLY A 105 -15.11 -6.46 -8.93
CA GLY A 105 -14.04 -5.47 -8.98
C GLY A 105 -14.43 -4.07 -8.53
N GLN A 106 -15.66 -3.87 -8.09
CA GLN A 106 -16.14 -2.57 -7.61
C GLN A 106 -16.37 -2.60 -6.10
N PRO A 107 -15.91 -1.61 -5.36
CA PRO A 107 -16.13 -1.56 -3.91
C PRO A 107 -17.58 -1.21 -3.58
N ALA A 108 -18.13 -1.88 -2.57
CA ALA A 108 -19.46 -1.62 -2.04
C ALA A 108 -19.45 -1.75 -0.53
N PHE A 109 -19.96 -0.75 0.17
CA PHE A 109 -19.99 -0.76 1.63
C PHE A 109 -21.27 -1.40 2.17
N ASN A 110 -21.13 -2.00 3.35
CA ASN A 110 -22.25 -2.45 4.15
C ASN A 110 -23.14 -1.25 4.51
N SER A 111 -24.45 -1.40 4.38
CA SER A 111 -25.42 -0.33 4.68
C SER A 111 -25.28 0.21 6.08
N LYS A 112 -25.08 -0.65 7.06
CA LYS A 112 -24.92 -0.25 8.47
C LYS A 112 -23.68 0.60 8.67
N PHE A 113 -22.60 0.25 7.97
CA PHE A 113 -21.36 1.01 8.04
C PHE A 113 -21.54 2.41 7.45
N LEU A 114 -22.23 2.52 6.30
CA LEU A 114 -22.49 3.81 5.67
C LEU A 114 -23.34 4.71 6.57
N ILE A 115 -24.35 4.17 7.22
CA ILE A 115 -25.20 4.92 8.16
C ILE A 115 -24.35 5.41 9.33
N ALA A 116 -23.47 4.57 9.87
CA ALA A 116 -22.60 4.96 10.98
C ALA A 116 -21.62 6.07 10.59
N CYS A 117 -21.15 6.08 9.34
CA CYS A 117 -20.25 7.12 8.86
C CYS A 117 -20.95 8.48 8.66
N ILE A 118 -22.22 8.46 8.32
CA ILE A 118 -23.01 9.69 8.11
C ILE A 118 -23.38 10.33 9.44
N ASN A 119 -23.69 9.55 10.44
CA ASN A 119 -24.05 10.03 11.77
C ASN A 119 -22.83 10.37 12.61
#